data_a3186a275b0284684be27cdbb02230f3
#
_entry.id   a3186a275b0284684be27cdbb02230f3
#
_cell.length_a   1.000
_cell.length_b   1.000
_cell.length_c   1.000
_cell.angle_alpha   90.00
_cell.angle_beta   90.00
_cell.angle_gamma   90.00
#
_symmetry.space_group_name_H-M   'P 1'
#
loop_
_entity.id
_entity.type
_entity.pdbx_description
1 polymer ?
#
loop_
_entity_poly.entity_id
_entity_poly.type
_entity_poly.pdbx_seq_one_letter_code
_entity_poly.pdbx_strand_id
1 'polypeptide(L)'
;KNIDAIDYLMVRKSGGNSYSVKIDRNELTADYVFNYVVQKTDPQNFRLILVAVYKDGNKSNDLSLNVDNRWGFFIRSVSRTARVTGSSMDGENFPNPNNTATKWNVGGTDLGIIWEMQPGKYGIFFGDTFGYDFKPNLANPGPNGGSWRSNVLAFSEDNDLEDGLSFSNMATDDKGYAREIVYGGKDSSGNGDWTSIPTAAIRANGIDYVHYFNMRNWTGWITNYSGIYKSVDNGLTWAKCKDITFSSYSFFGQVGYFKKDGYVYM
;
A
#
# COMPACT_ATOMS: atom_id res chain seq x y z
N LYS A 1 -5.17 16.49 -8.51
CA LYS A 1 -5.87 17.75 -8.81
C LYS A 1 -6.60 18.21 -7.56
N ASN A 2 -6.71 19.53 -7.36
CA ASN A 2 -7.39 20.11 -6.21
C ASN A 2 -8.86 19.67 -6.20
N ILE A 3 -9.33 19.23 -5.07
CA ILE A 3 -10.72 18.81 -4.78
C ILE A 3 -11.73 19.91 -5.10
N ASP A 4 -11.36 21.18 -4.87
CA ASP A 4 -12.18 22.34 -5.19
C ASP A 4 -12.40 22.53 -6.70
N ALA A 5 -11.63 21.86 -7.54
CA ALA A 5 -11.82 21.83 -8.98
C ALA A 5 -12.85 20.79 -9.44
N ILE A 6 -13.35 19.92 -8.54
CA ILE A 6 -14.40 18.95 -8.88
C ILE A 6 -15.73 19.69 -9.03
N ASP A 7 -16.42 19.42 -10.12
CA ASP A 7 -17.78 19.90 -10.39
C ASP A 7 -18.81 18.90 -9.86
N TYR A 8 -18.64 17.62 -10.21
CA TYR A 8 -19.48 16.54 -9.72
C TYR A 8 -18.76 15.18 -9.79
N LEU A 9 -19.28 14.19 -9.05
CA LEU A 9 -18.91 12.78 -9.22
C LEU A 9 -19.95 12.08 -10.08
N MET A 10 -19.50 11.25 -11.00
CA MET A 10 -20.33 10.33 -11.75
C MET A 10 -20.09 8.92 -11.25
N VAL A 11 -21.16 8.27 -10.82
CA VAL A 11 -21.13 6.84 -10.43
C VAL A 11 -21.83 6.06 -11.52
N ARG A 12 -21.14 5.08 -12.08
CA ARG A 12 -21.69 4.17 -13.10
C ARG A 12 -21.67 2.73 -12.56
N LYS A 13 -22.66 1.96 -12.95
CA LYS A 13 -22.70 0.51 -12.75
C LYS A 13 -22.50 -0.19 -14.09
N SER A 14 -21.56 -1.13 -14.18
CA SER A 14 -21.39 -2.00 -15.34
C SER A 14 -21.87 -3.40 -15.02
N GLY A 15 -22.47 -4.08 -15.99
CA GLY A 15 -23.12 -5.37 -15.82
C GLY A 15 -24.63 -5.19 -15.56
N GLY A 16 -25.48 -5.66 -16.46
CA GLY A 16 -26.94 -5.43 -16.45
C GLY A 16 -27.35 -4.06 -17.01
N ASN A 17 -28.52 -3.55 -16.57
CA ASN A 17 -28.98 -2.24 -16.99
C ASN A 17 -28.01 -1.17 -16.51
N SER A 18 -27.53 -0.34 -17.43
CA SER A 18 -26.59 0.73 -17.11
C SER A 18 -27.26 1.73 -16.15
N TYR A 19 -26.63 1.91 -15.01
CA TYR A 19 -27.04 2.89 -14.00
C TYR A 19 -25.98 3.98 -13.97
N SER A 20 -26.42 5.22 -13.95
CA SER A 20 -25.53 6.37 -13.80
C SER A 20 -26.18 7.37 -12.85
N VAL A 21 -25.46 7.76 -11.84
CA VAL A 21 -25.85 8.83 -10.91
C VAL A 21 -24.83 9.93 -10.97
N LYS A 22 -25.33 11.16 -11.07
CA LYS A 22 -24.57 12.38 -10.86
C LYS A 22 -24.73 12.80 -9.41
N ILE A 23 -23.62 13.05 -8.73
CA ILE A 23 -23.58 13.57 -7.36
C ILE A 23 -22.92 14.93 -7.45
N ASP A 24 -23.71 15.97 -7.24
CA ASP A 24 -23.21 17.34 -7.33
C ASP A 24 -22.24 17.64 -6.14
N ARG A 25 -21.34 18.58 -6.36
CA ARG A 25 -20.28 18.92 -5.38
C ARG A 25 -20.83 19.27 -3.98
N ASN A 26 -21.99 19.92 -3.91
CA ASN A 26 -22.65 20.31 -2.67
C ASN A 26 -23.29 19.14 -1.91
N GLU A 27 -23.47 18.01 -2.56
CA GLU A 27 -24.00 16.77 -1.94
C GLU A 27 -22.88 15.89 -1.37
N LEU A 28 -21.61 16.18 -1.71
CA LEU A 28 -20.47 15.46 -1.18
C LEU A 28 -20.20 15.93 0.27
N THR A 29 -20.20 14.98 1.18
CA THR A 29 -19.77 15.24 2.56
C THR A 29 -18.28 15.56 2.62
N ALA A 30 -17.82 16.15 3.71
CA ALA A 30 -16.39 16.44 3.90
C ALA A 30 -15.52 15.19 3.76
N ASP A 31 -16.04 14.02 4.08
CA ASP A 31 -15.34 12.75 4.04
C ASP A 31 -15.44 12.03 2.69
N TYR A 32 -16.11 12.64 1.69
CA TYR A 32 -16.33 12.05 0.36
C TYR A 32 -16.89 10.62 0.39
N VAL A 33 -17.80 10.35 1.33
CA VAL A 33 -18.45 9.04 1.45
C VAL A 33 -19.56 8.94 0.42
N PHE A 34 -19.53 7.89 -0.38
CA PHE A 34 -20.60 7.49 -1.27
C PHE A 34 -21.16 6.14 -0.84
N ASN A 35 -22.49 6.09 -0.58
CA ASN A 35 -23.18 4.88 -0.22
C ASN A 35 -23.96 4.35 -1.43
N TYR A 36 -23.66 3.14 -1.85
CA TYR A 36 -24.44 2.41 -2.84
C TYR A 36 -25.17 1.26 -2.18
N VAL A 37 -26.50 1.28 -2.24
CA VAL A 37 -27.33 0.18 -1.73
C VAL A 37 -27.55 -0.82 -2.86
N VAL A 38 -26.97 -2.03 -2.72
CA VAL A 38 -27.15 -3.13 -3.66
C VAL A 38 -28.64 -3.47 -3.74
N GLN A 39 -29.18 -3.45 -4.95
CA GLN A 39 -30.59 -3.74 -5.22
C GLN A 39 -30.77 -5.24 -5.51
N LYS A 40 -31.98 -5.76 -5.23
CA LYS A 40 -32.33 -7.14 -5.61
C LYS A 40 -32.23 -7.41 -7.11
N THR A 41 -32.34 -6.36 -7.92
CA THR A 41 -32.24 -6.39 -9.38
C THR A 41 -30.82 -6.27 -9.89
N ASP A 42 -29.85 -6.04 -9.01
CA ASP A 42 -28.45 -5.96 -9.43
C ASP A 42 -27.93 -7.33 -9.84
N PRO A 43 -27.10 -7.40 -10.87
CA PRO A 43 -26.42 -8.64 -11.26
C PRO A 43 -25.66 -9.25 -10.10
N GLN A 44 -25.42 -10.55 -10.14
CA GLN A 44 -24.62 -11.25 -9.17
C GLN A 44 -23.19 -10.68 -9.06
N ASN A 45 -22.63 -10.30 -10.19
CA ASN A 45 -21.35 -9.63 -10.30
C ASN A 45 -21.53 -8.35 -11.11
N PHE A 46 -21.09 -7.23 -10.56
CA PHE A 46 -21.08 -5.96 -11.26
C PHE A 46 -19.93 -5.08 -10.80
N ARG A 47 -19.71 -3.99 -11.50
CA ARG A 47 -18.69 -3.02 -11.21
C ARG A 47 -19.31 -1.69 -10.89
N LEU A 48 -18.94 -1.09 -9.75
CA LEU A 48 -19.15 0.34 -9.51
C LEU A 48 -17.92 1.10 -10.02
N ILE A 49 -18.15 2.15 -10.79
CA ILE A 49 -17.11 2.97 -11.40
C ILE A 49 -17.38 4.42 -11.00
N LEU A 50 -16.42 5.03 -10.29
CA LEU A 50 -16.46 6.44 -9.93
C LEU A 50 -15.54 7.23 -10.83
N VAL A 51 -16.05 8.38 -11.31
CA VAL A 51 -15.30 9.33 -12.12
C VAL A 51 -15.54 10.72 -11.58
N ALA A 52 -14.49 11.45 -11.20
CA ALA A 52 -14.62 12.87 -10.92
C ALA A 52 -14.64 13.66 -12.24
N VAL A 53 -15.62 14.52 -12.40
CA VAL A 53 -15.68 15.50 -13.49
C VAL A 53 -15.30 16.86 -12.91
N TYR A 54 -14.34 17.50 -13.55
CA TYR A 54 -13.80 18.78 -13.10
C TYR A 54 -14.53 19.93 -13.80
N LYS A 55 -14.48 21.12 -13.20
CA LYS A 55 -15.09 22.35 -13.73
C LYS A 55 -14.60 22.74 -15.13
N ASP A 56 -13.42 22.27 -15.51
CA ASP A 56 -12.87 22.45 -16.85
C ASP A 56 -13.37 21.39 -17.87
N GLY A 57 -14.29 20.51 -17.47
CA GLY A 57 -14.83 19.44 -18.28
C GLY A 57 -13.96 18.17 -18.36
N ASN A 58 -12.75 18.21 -17.82
CA ASN A 58 -11.88 17.03 -17.76
C ASN A 58 -12.41 16.00 -16.77
N LYS A 59 -11.97 14.74 -16.93
CA LYS A 59 -12.36 13.63 -16.06
C LYS A 59 -11.14 13.03 -15.37
N SER A 60 -11.34 12.49 -14.16
CA SER A 60 -10.35 11.62 -13.54
C SER A 60 -10.25 10.27 -14.24
N ASN A 61 -9.23 9.50 -13.92
CA ASN A 61 -9.24 8.06 -14.20
C ASN A 61 -10.42 7.40 -13.47
N ASP A 62 -10.88 6.28 -14.00
CA ASP A 62 -11.94 5.47 -13.40
C ASP A 62 -11.41 4.82 -12.12
N LEU A 63 -12.08 5.07 -10.99
CA LEU A 63 -11.93 4.25 -9.80
C LEU A 63 -13.00 3.17 -9.83
N SER A 64 -12.64 1.91 -9.93
CA SER A 64 -13.60 0.83 -10.04
C SER A 64 -13.54 -0.15 -8.86
N LEU A 65 -14.72 -0.56 -8.41
CA LEU A 65 -14.92 -1.58 -7.39
C LEU A 65 -15.73 -2.74 -7.98
N ASN A 66 -15.21 -3.95 -7.91
CA ASN A 66 -15.97 -5.15 -8.25
C ASN A 66 -16.87 -5.52 -7.06
N VAL A 67 -18.15 -5.70 -7.33
CA VAL A 67 -19.14 -6.13 -6.34
C VAL A 67 -19.60 -7.54 -6.69
N ASP A 68 -19.42 -8.46 -5.74
CA ASP A 68 -19.94 -9.82 -5.81
C ASP A 68 -21.12 -9.95 -4.82
N ASN A 69 -22.32 -10.04 -5.36
CA ASN A 69 -23.56 -10.09 -4.58
C ASN A 69 -23.95 -11.50 -4.13
N ARG A 70 -23.16 -12.53 -4.42
CA ARG A 70 -23.50 -13.94 -4.15
C ARG A 70 -23.70 -14.24 -2.67
N TRP A 71 -23.01 -13.51 -1.81
CA TRP A 71 -22.96 -13.80 -0.38
C TRP A 71 -23.69 -12.80 0.50
N GLY A 72 -24.42 -11.88 -0.11
CA GLY A 72 -25.09 -10.81 0.63
C GLY A 72 -24.13 -9.82 1.30
N PHE A 73 -22.83 -9.90 1.01
CA PHE A 73 -21.85 -8.89 1.43
C PHE A 73 -21.88 -7.73 0.46
N PHE A 74 -22.08 -6.56 0.99
CA PHE A 74 -22.02 -5.32 0.22
C PHE A 74 -21.32 -4.24 1.03
N ILE A 75 -20.52 -3.45 0.33
CA ILE A 75 -19.92 -2.27 0.94
C ILE A 75 -21.02 -1.24 1.11
N ARG A 76 -21.33 -0.91 2.37
CA ARG A 76 -22.35 0.11 2.70
C ARG A 76 -21.79 1.52 2.60
N SER A 77 -20.52 1.67 2.98
CA SER A 77 -19.82 2.96 2.93
C SER A 77 -18.33 2.75 2.81
N VAL A 78 -17.64 3.73 2.25
CA VAL A 78 -16.19 3.82 2.24
C VAL A 78 -15.82 5.21 2.72
N SER A 79 -15.02 5.29 3.76
CA SER A 79 -14.48 6.54 4.28
C SER A 79 -12.98 6.45 4.45
N ARG A 80 -12.30 7.59 4.40
CA ARG A 80 -10.91 7.67 4.84
C ARG A 80 -10.90 7.92 6.34
N THR A 81 -10.30 7.00 7.08
CA THR A 81 -10.22 7.11 8.55
C THR A 81 -9.02 7.92 8.96
N ALA A 82 -7.84 7.62 8.40
CA ALA A 82 -6.60 8.29 8.73
C ALA A 82 -5.58 8.20 7.59
N ARG A 83 -4.57 9.05 7.63
CA ARG A 83 -3.37 8.94 6.82
C ARG A 83 -2.37 8.03 7.53
N VAL A 84 -1.97 6.95 6.89
CA VAL A 84 -1.02 5.98 7.47
C VAL A 84 0.43 6.46 7.32
N THR A 85 0.80 7.02 6.16
CA THR A 85 2.16 7.47 5.86
C THR A 85 2.17 8.83 5.18
N GLY A 86 3.30 9.55 5.27
CA GLY A 86 3.50 10.85 4.67
C GLY A 86 3.04 12.02 5.53
N SER A 87 3.08 13.21 4.95
CA SER A 87 2.52 14.44 5.54
C SER A 87 1.06 14.59 5.17
N SER A 88 0.27 15.22 6.04
CA SER A 88 -1.07 15.67 5.66
C SER A 88 -0.99 16.63 4.47
N MET A 89 -1.93 16.52 3.57
CA MET A 89 -2.03 17.39 2.39
C MET A 89 -2.98 18.57 2.70
N ASP A 90 -2.81 19.65 1.98
CA ASP A 90 -3.72 20.80 2.12
C ASP A 90 -5.17 20.37 1.85
N GLY A 91 -6.06 20.73 2.79
CA GLY A 91 -7.47 20.38 2.70
C GLY A 91 -7.83 18.97 3.17
N GLU A 92 -6.91 18.18 3.69
CA GLU A 92 -7.25 16.91 4.35
C GLU A 92 -7.90 17.14 5.72
N ASN A 93 -9.04 16.46 5.93
CA ASN A 93 -9.86 16.60 7.15
C ASN A 93 -9.81 15.35 8.03
N PHE A 94 -8.93 14.41 7.78
CA PHE A 94 -8.77 13.19 8.57
C PHE A 94 -7.41 13.18 9.28
N PRO A 95 -7.30 12.46 10.40
CA PRO A 95 -6.08 12.47 11.22
C PRO A 95 -4.87 11.85 10.50
N ASN A 96 -3.68 12.25 10.94
CA ASN A 96 -2.40 11.68 10.56
C ASN A 96 -1.65 11.26 11.84
N PRO A 97 -2.00 10.14 12.48
CA PRO A 97 -1.44 9.75 13.78
C PRO A 97 0.06 9.51 13.72
N ASN A 98 0.56 9.06 12.59
CA ASN A 98 1.97 8.69 12.44
C ASN A 98 2.86 9.87 12.07
N ASN A 99 2.39 10.78 11.22
CA ASN A 99 3.17 11.89 10.69
C ASN A 99 4.60 11.49 10.27
N THR A 100 4.68 10.42 9.47
CA THR A 100 5.93 9.70 9.19
C THR A 100 6.96 10.55 8.45
N ALA A 101 6.54 11.57 7.72
CA ALA A 101 7.45 12.48 7.03
C ALA A 101 8.36 13.22 8.02
N THR A 102 7.80 13.76 9.10
CA THR A 102 8.56 14.50 10.09
C THR A 102 9.22 13.62 11.14
N LYS A 103 8.55 12.54 11.58
CA LYS A 103 9.11 11.67 12.62
C LYS A 103 10.24 10.78 12.12
N TRP A 104 10.12 10.23 10.93
CA TRP A 104 11.02 9.19 10.44
C TRP A 104 11.51 9.40 9.02
N ASN A 105 11.34 10.60 8.48
CA ASN A 105 11.74 10.95 7.11
C ASN A 105 11.11 9.99 6.05
N VAL A 106 9.82 9.69 6.20
CA VAL A 106 9.02 8.90 5.25
C VAL A 106 7.90 9.78 4.71
N GLY A 107 8.17 10.45 3.60
CA GLY A 107 7.24 11.37 2.95
C GLY A 107 6.31 10.71 1.94
N GLY A 108 6.76 9.62 1.33
CA GLY A 108 5.97 8.79 0.42
C GLY A 108 6.49 7.37 0.38
N THR A 109 5.57 6.41 0.32
CA THR A 109 5.89 4.98 0.26
C THR A 109 4.72 4.21 -0.35
N ASP A 110 4.95 2.98 -0.72
CA ASP A 110 3.93 2.07 -1.23
C ASP A 110 3.87 0.75 -0.43
N LEU A 111 2.96 -0.11 -0.82
CA LEU A 111 2.67 -1.40 -0.18
C LEU A 111 2.16 -1.25 1.26
N GLY A 112 2.48 -2.22 2.10
CA GLY A 112 2.02 -2.34 3.49
C GLY A 112 1.85 -3.81 3.86
N ILE A 113 2.97 -4.55 3.87
CA ILE A 113 3.00 -5.98 4.18
C ILE A 113 2.98 -6.15 5.69
N ILE A 114 1.81 -6.44 6.23
CA ILE A 114 1.61 -6.61 7.68
C ILE A 114 1.68 -8.07 8.10
N TRP A 115 2.31 -8.35 9.23
CA TRP A 115 2.28 -9.65 9.89
C TRP A 115 2.33 -9.49 11.41
N GLU A 116 1.77 -10.45 12.12
CA GLU A 116 1.88 -10.51 13.59
C GLU A 116 3.24 -11.10 13.99
N MET A 117 4.04 -10.30 14.68
CA MET A 117 5.35 -10.68 15.21
C MET A 117 5.23 -11.38 16.56
N GLN A 118 4.33 -10.89 17.39
CA GLN A 118 3.94 -11.42 18.71
C GLN A 118 2.48 -11.05 18.93
N PRO A 119 1.77 -11.69 19.86
CA PRO A 119 0.38 -11.34 20.14
C PRO A 119 0.22 -9.82 20.38
N GLY A 120 -0.57 -9.17 19.51
CA GLY A 120 -0.82 -7.73 19.56
C GLY A 120 0.36 -6.85 19.12
N LYS A 121 1.41 -7.41 18.52
CA LYS A 121 2.54 -6.65 17.96
C LYS A 121 2.75 -7.00 16.50
N TYR A 122 2.74 -6.00 15.65
CA TYR A 122 2.77 -6.15 14.21
C TYR A 122 4.00 -5.47 13.61
N GLY A 123 4.58 -6.12 12.60
CA GLY A 123 5.52 -5.50 11.68
C GLY A 123 4.82 -5.12 10.39
N ILE A 124 5.20 -4.01 9.77
CA ILE A 124 4.66 -3.55 8.50
C ILE A 124 5.83 -3.15 7.61
N PHE A 125 6.10 -3.96 6.59
CA PHE A 125 7.05 -3.59 5.54
C PHE A 125 6.38 -2.72 4.49
N PHE A 126 7.05 -1.64 4.15
CA PHE A 126 6.75 -0.80 2.99
C PHE A 126 7.79 -1.04 1.90
N GLY A 127 7.42 -0.77 0.65
CA GLY A 127 8.31 -0.83 -0.51
C GLY A 127 9.13 0.44 -0.71
N ASP A 128 9.32 0.84 -1.95
CA ASP A 128 10.10 2.02 -2.28
C ASP A 128 9.63 3.26 -1.49
N THR A 129 10.54 3.82 -0.73
CA THR A 129 10.25 4.85 0.27
C THR A 129 11.12 6.08 0.04
N PHE A 130 10.51 7.26 0.04
CA PHE A 130 11.15 8.56 -0.18
C PHE A 130 11.08 9.42 1.08
N GLY A 131 11.98 10.38 1.20
CA GLY A 131 12.09 11.27 2.32
C GLY A 131 10.97 12.31 2.43
N TYR A 132 11.08 13.19 3.41
CA TYR A 132 10.10 14.27 3.69
C TYR A 132 9.89 15.23 2.51
N ASP A 133 10.85 15.28 1.60
CA ASP A 133 10.82 16.07 0.36
C ASP A 133 10.10 15.38 -0.80
N PHE A 134 9.46 14.24 -0.56
CA PHE A 134 8.67 13.52 -1.55
C PHE A 134 7.60 14.41 -2.16
N LYS A 135 7.59 14.46 -3.50
CA LYS A 135 6.58 15.17 -4.29
C LYS A 135 6.04 14.23 -5.36
N PRO A 136 4.77 13.86 -5.27
CA PRO A 136 4.14 13.08 -6.33
C PRO A 136 4.14 13.87 -7.62
N ASN A 137 4.67 13.28 -8.70
CA ASN A 137 4.62 13.89 -10.02
C ASN A 137 3.41 13.37 -10.78
N LEU A 138 2.39 14.20 -10.92
CA LEU A 138 1.15 13.84 -11.60
C LEU A 138 1.27 13.81 -13.13
N ALA A 139 2.23 14.54 -13.69
CA ALA A 139 2.47 14.60 -15.14
C ALA A 139 3.35 13.43 -15.62
N ASN A 140 4.23 12.95 -14.76
CA ASN A 140 5.08 11.81 -15.01
C ASN A 140 5.03 10.93 -13.75
N PRO A 141 4.04 10.04 -13.64
CA PRO A 141 3.80 9.27 -12.43
C PRO A 141 5.03 8.41 -12.13
N GLY A 142 5.60 8.68 -10.98
CA GLY A 142 6.78 8.04 -10.45
C GLY A 142 7.22 8.74 -9.18
N PRO A 143 8.03 8.08 -8.37
CA PRO A 143 8.53 8.67 -7.15
C PRO A 143 9.55 9.76 -7.45
N ASN A 144 9.36 10.93 -6.85
CA ASN A 144 10.33 12.02 -6.86
C ASN A 144 10.61 12.42 -5.42
N GLY A 145 11.86 12.57 -5.09
CA GLY A 145 12.33 12.98 -3.78
C GLY A 145 13.68 12.36 -3.45
N GLY A 146 14.39 12.97 -2.51
CA GLY A 146 15.64 12.43 -1.98
C GLY A 146 15.42 11.31 -0.97
N SER A 147 16.52 10.81 -0.41
CA SER A 147 16.50 9.80 0.66
C SER A 147 15.72 8.53 0.29
N TRP A 148 15.88 8.04 -0.93
CA TRP A 148 15.24 6.82 -1.38
C TRP A 148 15.82 5.58 -0.70
N ARG A 149 14.93 4.74 -0.18
CA ARG A 149 15.17 3.42 0.38
C ARG A 149 14.26 2.42 -0.33
N SER A 150 14.79 1.24 -0.65
CA SER A 150 14.02 0.18 -1.32
C SER A 150 12.86 -0.35 -0.49
N ASN A 151 12.99 -0.23 0.82
CA ASN A 151 11.97 -0.67 1.78
C ASN A 151 12.27 -0.09 3.15
N VAL A 152 11.25 0.01 3.99
CA VAL A 152 11.35 0.37 5.40
C VAL A 152 10.41 -0.49 6.23
N LEU A 153 10.64 -0.55 7.54
CA LEU A 153 9.85 -1.36 8.47
C LEU A 153 9.29 -0.48 9.59
N ALA A 154 7.97 -0.52 9.75
CA ALA A 154 7.27 0.04 10.90
C ALA A 154 6.83 -1.06 11.87
N PHE A 155 6.62 -0.67 13.12
CA PHE A 155 6.07 -1.50 14.18
C PHE A 155 4.77 -0.86 14.68
N SER A 156 3.78 -1.70 15.00
CA SER A 156 2.51 -1.28 15.56
C SER A 156 2.10 -2.18 16.71
N GLU A 157 1.48 -1.61 17.71
CA GLU A 157 0.76 -2.30 18.79
C GLU A 157 -0.72 -1.90 18.78
N ASP A 158 -1.16 -1.33 17.67
CA ASP A 158 -2.52 -0.87 17.48
C ASP A 158 -3.48 -2.04 17.29
N ASN A 159 -4.49 -2.10 18.13
CA ASN A 159 -5.52 -3.12 18.12
C ASN A 159 -6.92 -2.52 17.83
N ASP A 160 -6.99 -1.21 17.59
CA ASP A 160 -8.21 -0.50 17.23
C ASP A 160 -7.96 0.30 15.95
N LEU A 161 -8.53 -0.16 14.84
CA LEU A 161 -8.37 0.49 13.54
C LEU A 161 -9.51 1.45 13.18
N GLU A 162 -10.44 1.73 14.11
CA GLU A 162 -11.56 2.64 13.86
C GLU A 162 -11.10 4.08 13.66
N ASP A 163 -9.99 4.48 14.29
CA ASP A 163 -9.36 5.79 14.12
C ASP A 163 -8.14 5.79 13.18
N GLY A 164 -7.84 4.64 12.56
CA GLY A 164 -6.73 4.41 11.65
C GLY A 164 -5.63 3.53 12.25
N LEU A 165 -4.58 3.29 11.46
CA LEU A 165 -3.43 2.49 11.91
C LEU A 165 -2.32 3.39 12.45
N SER A 166 -1.99 3.23 13.73
CA SER A 166 -0.89 3.95 14.37
C SER A 166 0.38 3.10 14.48
N PHE A 167 1.55 3.76 14.39
CA PHE A 167 2.86 3.12 14.57
C PHE A 167 3.44 3.46 15.93
N SER A 168 3.88 2.43 16.66
CA SER A 168 4.64 2.63 17.88
C SER A 168 6.06 3.11 17.58
N ASN A 169 6.67 2.65 16.49
CA ASN A 169 8.01 3.03 16.04
C ASN A 169 8.26 2.58 14.60
N MET A 170 9.44 2.96 14.07
CA MET A 170 10.03 2.39 12.85
C MET A 170 11.45 1.89 13.12
N ALA A 171 11.95 0.97 12.32
CA ALA A 171 13.35 0.60 12.32
C ALA A 171 14.18 1.77 11.76
N THR A 172 15.00 2.39 12.62
CA THR A 172 15.71 3.64 12.30
C THR A 172 17.22 3.47 12.20
N ASP A 173 17.86 4.43 11.53
CA ASP A 173 19.29 4.68 11.58
C ASP A 173 19.68 5.51 12.84
N ASP A 174 20.94 5.91 12.94
CA ASP A 174 21.51 6.73 14.01
C ASP A 174 20.95 8.16 14.06
N LYS A 175 20.33 8.62 12.99
CA LYS A 175 19.65 9.94 12.90
C LYS A 175 18.17 9.87 13.28
N GLY A 176 17.65 8.70 13.59
CA GLY A 176 16.23 8.46 13.85
C GLY A 176 15.37 8.39 12.59
N TYR A 177 15.96 8.29 11.41
CA TYR A 177 15.24 8.12 10.16
C TYR A 177 15.01 6.65 9.85
N ALA A 178 13.87 6.33 9.26
CA ALA A 178 13.56 4.96 8.84
C ALA A 178 14.65 4.45 7.88
N ARG A 179 15.28 3.33 8.25
CA ARG A 179 16.40 2.76 7.50
C ARG A 179 15.95 1.68 6.52
N GLU A 180 16.71 1.47 5.49
CA GLU A 180 16.55 0.33 4.59
C GLU A 180 16.85 -0.99 5.32
N ILE A 181 16.02 -1.99 5.14
CA ILE A 181 16.12 -3.30 5.79
C ILE A 181 16.75 -4.32 4.84
N VAL A 182 16.13 -4.49 3.69
CA VAL A 182 16.62 -5.38 2.62
C VAL A 182 17.32 -4.51 1.58
N TYR A 183 18.63 -4.68 1.46
CA TYR A 183 19.42 -3.86 0.57
C TYR A 183 19.02 -4.01 -0.90
N GLY A 184 18.82 -2.89 -1.58
CA GLY A 184 18.32 -2.84 -2.95
C GLY A 184 19.39 -2.74 -4.03
N GLY A 185 20.66 -2.48 -3.66
CA GLY A 185 21.77 -2.35 -4.60
C GLY A 185 21.91 -0.98 -5.25
N LYS A 186 20.82 -0.31 -5.61
CA LYS A 186 20.77 1.02 -6.27
C LYS A 186 21.48 1.08 -7.64
N ASP A 187 21.70 -0.06 -8.29
CA ASP A 187 22.31 -0.12 -9.62
C ASP A 187 21.25 0.09 -10.71
N SER A 188 21.21 1.28 -11.26
CA SER A 188 20.29 1.67 -12.34
C SER A 188 20.82 1.34 -13.75
N SER A 189 21.94 0.63 -13.88
CA SER A 189 22.50 0.25 -15.19
C SER A 189 21.62 -0.72 -15.99
N GLY A 190 20.67 -1.38 -15.32
CA GLY A 190 19.82 -2.43 -15.88
C GLY A 190 20.45 -3.83 -15.83
N ASN A 191 21.63 -3.97 -15.24
CA ASN A 191 22.38 -5.24 -15.16
C ASN A 191 22.56 -5.72 -13.71
N GLY A 192 22.48 -4.83 -12.73
CA GLY A 192 22.66 -5.13 -11.32
C GLY A 192 21.37 -5.09 -10.52
N ASP A 193 21.52 -5.09 -9.20
CA ASP A 193 20.42 -4.99 -8.25
C ASP A 193 20.01 -3.52 -8.10
N TRP A 194 18.80 -3.17 -8.50
CA TRP A 194 18.31 -1.80 -8.42
C TRP A 194 17.54 -1.54 -7.12
N THR A 195 16.51 -2.32 -6.86
CA THR A 195 15.70 -2.20 -5.64
C THR A 195 15.20 -3.56 -5.18
N SER A 196 14.97 -3.71 -3.88
CA SER A 196 14.43 -4.93 -3.27
C SER A 196 13.08 -4.62 -2.64
N ILE A 197 12.02 -5.24 -3.16
CA ILE A 197 10.63 -4.97 -2.81
C ILE A 197 10.07 -6.13 -1.99
N PRO A 198 9.58 -5.90 -0.75
CA PRO A 198 8.95 -6.93 0.06
C PRO A 198 7.61 -7.35 -0.53
N THR A 199 7.26 -8.63 -0.43
CA THR A 199 6.01 -9.17 -0.97
C THR A 199 5.16 -9.88 0.07
N ALA A 200 5.78 -10.51 1.05
CA ALA A 200 5.11 -11.21 2.14
C ALA A 200 6.00 -11.29 3.36
N ALA A 201 5.39 -11.33 4.54
CA ALA A 201 6.11 -11.55 5.79
C ALA A 201 5.32 -12.51 6.70
N ILE A 202 6.03 -13.22 7.56
CA ILE A 202 5.44 -14.17 8.48
C ILE A 202 6.37 -14.43 9.66
N ARG A 203 5.79 -14.74 10.84
CA ARG A 203 6.55 -15.29 11.96
C ARG A 203 6.32 -16.80 12.06
N ALA A 204 7.39 -17.57 12.14
CA ALA A 204 7.36 -19.01 12.37
C ALA A 204 8.46 -19.40 13.35
N ASN A 205 8.11 -20.23 14.35
CA ASN A 205 9.05 -20.72 15.38
C ASN A 205 9.89 -19.62 16.05
N GLY A 206 9.25 -18.47 16.34
CA GLY A 206 9.92 -17.34 16.98
C GLY A 206 10.80 -16.48 16.06
N ILE A 207 10.89 -16.81 14.78
CA ILE A 207 11.70 -16.11 13.78
C ILE A 207 10.75 -15.38 12.81
N ASP A 208 11.05 -14.13 12.50
CA ASP A 208 10.36 -13.35 11.48
C ASP A 208 11.04 -13.55 10.14
N TYR A 209 10.26 -13.75 9.10
CA TYR A 209 10.71 -13.92 7.73
C TYR A 209 10.03 -12.90 6.83
N VAL A 210 10.78 -12.32 5.89
CA VAL A 210 10.25 -11.49 4.81
C VAL A 210 10.74 -12.04 3.47
N HIS A 211 9.80 -12.27 2.56
CA HIS A 211 10.09 -12.54 1.17
C HIS A 211 10.16 -11.21 0.40
N TYR A 212 11.10 -11.13 -0.52
CA TYR A 212 11.30 -9.98 -1.40
C TYR A 212 11.68 -10.43 -2.80
N PHE A 213 11.40 -9.60 -3.79
CA PHE A 213 12.02 -9.71 -5.10
C PHE A 213 12.95 -8.52 -5.36
N ASN A 214 13.98 -8.77 -6.15
CA ASN A 214 14.93 -7.74 -6.56
C ASN A 214 14.67 -7.34 -7.99
N MET A 215 14.56 -6.04 -8.25
CA MET A 215 14.39 -5.47 -9.59
C MET A 215 15.75 -5.13 -10.19
N ARG A 216 15.91 -5.44 -11.47
CA ARG A 216 17.05 -5.04 -12.27
C ARG A 216 16.73 -3.85 -13.18
N ASN A 217 15.51 -3.82 -13.70
CA ASN A 217 15.11 -2.80 -14.67
C ASN A 217 13.60 -2.57 -14.61
N TRP A 218 13.21 -1.32 -14.48
CA TRP A 218 11.80 -0.93 -14.47
C TRP A 218 11.17 -0.92 -15.87
N THR A 219 11.99 -0.70 -16.91
CA THR A 219 11.53 -0.85 -18.29
C THR A 219 11.29 -2.32 -18.59
N GLY A 220 10.03 -2.70 -18.70
CA GLY A 220 9.62 -4.08 -18.91
C GLY A 220 9.54 -4.93 -17.64
N TRP A 221 9.69 -4.34 -16.44
CA TRP A 221 9.56 -5.05 -15.15
C TRP A 221 10.47 -6.29 -15.02
N ILE A 222 11.75 -6.11 -15.28
CA ILE A 222 12.71 -7.21 -15.25
C ILE A 222 13.23 -7.40 -13.83
N THR A 223 12.89 -8.54 -13.24
CA THR A 223 13.40 -8.98 -11.93
C THR A 223 14.70 -9.74 -12.08
N ASN A 224 15.58 -9.69 -11.06
CA ASN A 224 16.80 -10.48 -10.98
C ASN A 224 16.55 -11.85 -10.34
N TYR A 225 16.00 -11.82 -9.15
CA TYR A 225 15.70 -12.97 -8.30
C TYR A 225 14.74 -12.58 -7.21
N SER A 226 14.28 -13.55 -6.45
CA SER A 226 13.62 -13.35 -5.17
C SER A 226 14.29 -14.16 -4.08
N GLY A 227 14.01 -13.85 -2.82
CA GLY A 227 14.63 -14.53 -1.70
C GLY A 227 13.99 -14.17 -0.37
N ILE A 228 14.60 -14.64 0.70
CA ILE A 228 14.09 -14.47 2.06
C ILE A 228 15.15 -13.87 2.96
N TYR A 229 14.76 -12.87 3.74
CA TYR A 229 15.49 -12.40 4.94
C TYR A 229 14.79 -12.89 6.19
N LYS A 230 15.55 -13.06 7.26
CA LYS A 230 15.04 -13.44 8.58
C LYS A 230 15.56 -12.53 9.69
N SER A 231 14.75 -12.37 10.72
CA SER A 231 15.09 -11.72 11.97
C SER A 231 14.83 -12.67 13.14
N VAL A 232 15.77 -12.75 14.07
CA VAL A 232 15.66 -13.55 15.28
C VAL A 232 15.47 -12.70 16.54
N ASP A 233 15.42 -11.38 16.38
CA ASP A 233 15.41 -10.37 17.44
C ASP A 233 14.24 -9.39 17.31
N ASN A 234 13.08 -9.89 16.83
CA ASN A 234 11.85 -9.13 16.67
C ASN A 234 12.01 -7.91 15.73
N GLY A 235 12.67 -8.11 14.59
CA GLY A 235 12.77 -7.11 13.54
C GLY A 235 13.88 -6.07 13.73
N LEU A 236 14.69 -6.19 14.79
CA LEU A 236 15.79 -5.23 15.04
C LEU A 236 16.93 -5.42 14.05
N THR A 237 17.29 -6.68 13.76
CA THR A 237 18.28 -6.99 12.72
C THR A 237 17.76 -8.05 11.76
N TRP A 238 18.24 -7.98 10.52
CA TRP A 238 17.79 -8.86 9.43
C TRP A 238 18.98 -9.43 8.68
N ALA A 239 18.93 -10.71 8.37
CA ALA A 239 19.96 -11.41 7.62
C ALA A 239 19.36 -12.20 6.45
N LYS A 240 20.04 -12.18 5.30
CA LYS A 240 19.65 -12.98 4.13
C LYS A 240 19.74 -14.46 4.43
N CYS A 241 18.72 -15.22 4.09
CA CYS A 241 18.76 -16.69 4.05
C CYS A 241 19.56 -17.11 2.82
N LYS A 242 20.88 -17.34 2.98
CA LYS A 242 21.84 -17.48 1.87
C LYS A 242 21.50 -18.60 0.90
N ASP A 243 20.88 -19.67 1.38
CA ASP A 243 20.57 -20.86 0.58
C ASP A 243 19.17 -20.79 -0.06
N ILE A 244 18.46 -19.67 0.12
CA ILE A 244 17.10 -19.49 -0.43
C ILE A 244 17.12 -18.33 -1.40
N THR A 245 17.26 -18.68 -2.67
CA THR A 245 17.17 -17.73 -3.79
C THR A 245 16.39 -18.40 -4.91
N PHE A 246 15.40 -17.70 -5.43
CA PHE A 246 14.57 -18.16 -6.53
C PHE A 246 14.90 -17.38 -7.79
N SER A 247 14.96 -18.07 -8.92
CA SER A 247 15.18 -17.44 -10.22
C SER A 247 14.05 -16.46 -10.55
N SER A 248 14.37 -15.41 -11.30
CA SER A 248 13.40 -14.49 -11.88
C SER A 248 12.31 -15.17 -12.75
N TYR A 249 12.58 -16.35 -13.25
CA TYR A 249 11.62 -17.17 -14.04
C TYR A 249 10.79 -18.12 -13.18
N SER A 250 10.99 -18.15 -11.86
CA SER A 250 10.22 -19.01 -10.98
C SER A 250 8.87 -18.39 -10.63
N PHE A 251 7.91 -19.23 -10.22
CA PHE A 251 6.62 -18.76 -9.70
C PHE A 251 6.72 -18.11 -8.32
N PHE A 252 7.90 -18.10 -7.71
CA PHE A 252 8.17 -17.49 -6.40
C PHE A 252 8.69 -16.05 -6.50
N GLY A 253 8.41 -15.34 -7.58
CA GLY A 253 8.74 -13.92 -7.73
C GLY A 253 7.97 -13.04 -6.74
N GLN A 254 6.68 -13.32 -6.56
CA GLN A 254 5.83 -12.71 -5.54
C GLN A 254 5.04 -13.82 -4.85
N VAL A 255 4.92 -13.73 -3.52
CA VAL A 255 4.30 -14.80 -2.73
C VAL A 255 3.35 -14.25 -1.69
N GLY A 256 2.48 -15.12 -1.18
CA GLY A 256 1.75 -14.98 0.07
C GLY A 256 2.12 -16.11 1.01
N TYR A 257 2.08 -15.87 2.31
CA TYR A 257 2.29 -16.92 3.31
C TYR A 257 0.99 -17.31 3.99
N PHE A 258 0.85 -18.60 4.25
CA PHE A 258 -0.27 -19.15 5.00
C PHE A 258 0.20 -20.23 5.97
N LYS A 259 -0.25 -20.15 7.24
CA LYS A 259 0.02 -21.18 8.25
C LYS A 259 -1.14 -22.15 8.37
N LYS A 260 -0.85 -23.42 8.30
CA LYS A 260 -1.84 -24.47 8.54
C LYS A 260 -1.15 -25.74 9.03
N ASP A 261 -1.72 -26.40 10.05
CA ASP A 261 -1.31 -27.72 10.54
C ASP A 261 0.19 -27.82 10.86
N GLY A 262 0.78 -26.74 11.43
CA GLY A 262 2.20 -26.68 11.79
C GLY A 262 3.15 -26.36 10.62
N TYR A 263 2.63 -26.17 9.41
CA TYR A 263 3.39 -25.82 8.21
C TYR A 263 3.18 -24.37 7.81
N VAL A 264 4.17 -23.82 7.12
CA VAL A 264 4.07 -22.57 6.38
C VAL A 264 4.02 -22.91 4.90
N TYR A 265 2.97 -22.48 4.24
CA TYR A 265 2.80 -22.58 2.78
C TYR A 265 3.17 -21.25 2.15
N MET A 266 3.80 -21.32 0.99
CA MET A 266 4.23 -20.17 0.18
C MET A 266 3.75 -20.34 -1.26
#